data_8ecdf79b96cbdea3dded1165b86069ec
#
_entry.id   8ecdf79b96cbdea3dded1165b86069ec
#
_cell.length_a   1.000
_cell.length_b   1.000
_cell.length_c   1.000
_cell.angle_alpha   90.00
_cell.angle_beta   90.00
_cell.angle_gamma   90.00
#
_symmetry.space_group_name_H-M   'P 1'
#
loop_
_entity.id
_entity.type
_entity.pdbx_description
1 polymer ?
#
loop_
_entity_poly.entity_id
_entity_poly.type
_entity_poly.pdbx_seq_one_letter_code
_entity_poly.pdbx_strand_id
1 'polypeptide(L)'
;MRQGRCPVNGLGSGTLAEGKASQQGFTLVEVLIAMAITAFVSVLSYQTLSTAITGIESAREASERLHEINRAFTVMSRDIRQIANRPVVDEFGQLASAVSGGPLARDPLRLTRSGWHNSTGAPRSTLQRVAYRLEEGQLLRLTYPVLDRTTAVEPIETVLLDEVDTLEFRFLPTINDLEVDRNQAIDRRFWQENWLAEVGFTNQLITPPAAIEMRITLPDWGELERLYVMPAFE
;
A
#
# COMPACT_ATOMS: atom_id res chain seq x y z
N MET A 1 82.68 -31.81 -65.05
CA MET A 1 82.39 -32.74 -66.19
C MET A 1 80.93 -33.12 -66.20
N ARG A 2 80.25 -32.90 -67.37
CA ARG A 2 78.90 -33.38 -67.79
C ARG A 2 77.67 -32.93 -66.99
N GLN A 3 76.94 -31.93 -67.42
CA GLN A 3 75.94 -31.85 -68.52
C GLN A 3 74.89 -32.99 -68.48
N GLY A 4 73.69 -32.65 -68.24
CA GLY A 4 72.52 -33.44 -68.45
C GLY A 4 71.32 -32.55 -68.57
N ARG A 5 70.88 -32.33 -69.80
CA ARG A 5 69.75 -31.46 -70.23
C ARG A 5 68.36 -32.00 -69.84
N CYS A 6 67.45 -31.05 -69.79
CA CYS A 6 65.99 -31.14 -69.84
C CYS A 6 65.33 -32.18 -70.73
N PRO A 7 64.05 -32.50 -70.54
CA PRO A 7 63.13 -31.76 -71.41
C PRO A 7 61.85 -31.21 -70.70
N VAL A 8 61.41 -30.14 -71.29
CA VAL A 8 60.06 -29.48 -71.16
C VAL A 8 58.98 -30.36 -71.78
N ASN A 9 57.90 -30.56 -71.14
CA ASN A 9 56.59 -30.84 -71.74
C ASN A 9 55.54 -30.71 -70.58
N GLY A 10 54.44 -30.10 -70.67
CA GLY A 10 53.54 -29.71 -71.70
C GLY A 10 52.43 -28.91 -70.91
N LEU A 11 52.08 -27.81 -71.44
CA LEU A 11 50.92 -27.01 -71.05
C LEU A 11 49.60 -27.81 -71.11
N GLY A 12 49.03 -28.16 -69.99
CA GLY A 12 47.64 -28.57 -69.90
C GLY A 12 46.86 -27.35 -69.58
N SER A 13 46.23 -26.75 -70.57
CA SER A 13 45.17 -25.74 -70.40
C SER A 13 43.90 -26.38 -69.75
N GLY A 14 43.90 -26.36 -68.43
CA GLY A 14 42.65 -26.66 -67.72
C GLY A 14 41.71 -25.48 -67.87
N THR A 15 40.70 -25.60 -68.71
CA THR A 15 39.53 -24.71 -68.79
C THR A 15 38.77 -24.86 -67.48
N LEU A 16 38.91 -23.83 -66.65
CA LEU A 16 37.99 -23.65 -65.52
C LEU A 16 36.58 -23.45 -66.07
N ALA A 17 35.78 -24.47 -65.96
CA ALA A 17 34.34 -24.35 -66.21
C ALA A 17 33.78 -23.36 -65.20
N GLU A 18 33.55 -22.12 -65.58
CA GLU A 18 32.75 -21.17 -64.87
C GLU A 18 31.33 -21.77 -64.77
N GLY A 19 31.05 -22.32 -63.58
CA GLY A 19 29.70 -22.73 -63.24
C GLY A 19 28.80 -21.51 -63.30
N LYS A 20 28.06 -21.38 -64.36
CA LYS A 20 27.01 -20.40 -64.54
C LYS A 20 25.99 -20.62 -63.41
N ALA A 21 26.10 -19.85 -62.30
CA ALA A 21 25.09 -19.82 -61.31
C ALA A 21 23.75 -19.40 -61.98
N SER A 22 22.82 -20.31 -62.06
CA SER A 22 21.52 -20.03 -62.61
C SER A 22 20.88 -19.00 -61.67
N GLN A 23 20.74 -17.77 -62.12
CA GLN A 23 19.91 -16.77 -61.46
C GLN A 23 18.44 -17.22 -61.58
N GLN A 24 17.97 -17.94 -60.58
CA GLN A 24 16.53 -18.24 -60.43
C GLN A 24 15.88 -16.96 -59.89
N GLY A 25 15.11 -16.30 -60.75
CA GLY A 25 14.26 -15.17 -60.32
C GLY A 25 13.11 -15.66 -59.45
N PHE A 26 12.76 -14.86 -58.44
CA PHE A 26 11.61 -15.13 -57.59
C PHE A 26 10.32 -15.19 -58.37
N THR A 27 9.46 -16.14 -58.06
CA THR A 27 8.11 -16.23 -58.65
C THR A 27 7.19 -15.20 -57.98
N LEU A 28 6.25 -14.66 -58.69
CA LEU A 28 5.25 -13.72 -58.13
C LEU A 28 4.46 -14.36 -56.99
N VAL A 29 4.19 -15.68 -57.04
CA VAL A 29 3.52 -16.43 -55.98
C VAL A 29 4.35 -16.51 -54.71
N GLU A 30 5.68 -16.70 -54.82
CA GLU A 30 6.60 -16.74 -53.66
C GLU A 30 6.65 -15.40 -52.93
N VAL A 31 6.67 -14.29 -53.66
CA VAL A 31 6.58 -12.94 -53.08
C VAL A 31 5.25 -12.70 -52.37
N LEU A 32 4.14 -13.14 -52.97
CA LEU A 32 2.82 -13.01 -52.35
C LEU A 32 2.70 -13.82 -51.08
N ILE A 33 3.21 -15.05 -51.07
CA ILE A 33 3.23 -15.90 -49.85
C ILE A 33 4.13 -15.26 -48.78
N ALA A 34 5.30 -14.78 -49.14
CA ALA A 34 6.20 -14.13 -48.19
C ALA A 34 5.54 -12.87 -47.58
N MET A 35 4.88 -12.04 -48.39
CA MET A 35 4.12 -10.88 -47.90
C MET A 35 2.98 -11.28 -46.96
N ALA A 36 2.23 -12.32 -47.29
CA ALA A 36 1.13 -12.82 -46.48
C ALA A 36 1.63 -13.33 -45.10
N ILE A 37 2.70 -14.09 -45.07
CA ILE A 37 3.31 -14.59 -43.86
C ILE A 37 3.85 -13.42 -43.01
N THR A 38 4.56 -12.48 -43.66
CA THR A 38 5.10 -11.30 -42.95
C THR A 38 4.00 -10.45 -42.34
N ALA A 39 2.91 -10.21 -43.07
CA ALA A 39 1.75 -9.48 -42.57
C ALA A 39 1.10 -10.22 -41.39
N PHE A 40 0.94 -11.54 -41.48
CA PHE A 40 0.36 -12.35 -40.41
C PHE A 40 1.25 -12.32 -39.13
N VAL A 41 2.56 -12.53 -39.26
CA VAL A 41 3.50 -12.45 -38.16
C VAL A 41 3.51 -11.06 -37.54
N SER A 42 3.45 -9.99 -38.35
CA SER A 42 3.39 -8.62 -37.85
C SER A 42 2.15 -8.34 -37.02
N VAL A 43 0.97 -8.81 -37.46
CA VAL A 43 -0.28 -8.67 -36.72
C VAL A 43 -0.22 -9.43 -35.36
N LEU A 44 0.25 -10.68 -35.37
CA LEU A 44 0.42 -11.46 -34.15
C LEU A 44 1.39 -10.80 -33.17
N SER A 45 2.52 -10.30 -33.68
CA SER A 45 3.52 -9.61 -32.86
C SER A 45 2.94 -8.33 -32.24
N TYR A 46 2.19 -7.56 -33.00
CA TYR A 46 1.50 -6.37 -32.49
C TYR A 46 0.48 -6.70 -31.41
N GLN A 47 -0.36 -7.72 -31.63
CA GLN A 47 -1.36 -8.17 -30.64
C GLN A 47 -0.68 -8.62 -29.32
N THR A 48 0.39 -9.42 -29.44
CA THR A 48 1.12 -9.90 -28.26
C THR A 48 1.71 -8.72 -27.47
N LEU A 49 2.34 -7.77 -28.17
CA LEU A 49 2.92 -6.60 -27.52
C LEU A 49 1.84 -5.72 -26.86
N SER A 50 0.74 -5.47 -27.54
CA SER A 50 -0.39 -4.70 -26.99
C SER A 50 -0.94 -5.35 -25.71
N THR A 51 -1.17 -6.66 -25.72
CA THR A 51 -1.64 -7.40 -24.53
C THR A 51 -0.64 -7.33 -23.39
N ALA A 52 0.66 -7.43 -23.69
CA ALA A 52 1.71 -7.32 -22.68
C ALA A 52 1.75 -5.92 -22.04
N ILE A 53 1.61 -4.85 -22.83
CA ILE A 53 1.58 -3.47 -22.33
C ILE A 53 0.37 -3.27 -21.41
N THR A 54 -0.83 -3.67 -21.85
CA THR A 54 -2.04 -3.55 -21.01
C THR A 54 -1.91 -4.34 -19.70
N GLY A 55 -1.31 -5.54 -19.75
CA GLY A 55 -1.06 -6.32 -18.54
C GLY A 55 -0.09 -5.65 -17.56
N ILE A 56 0.95 -4.99 -18.07
CA ILE A 56 1.91 -4.24 -17.25
C ILE A 56 1.23 -3.02 -16.62
N GLU A 57 0.42 -2.29 -17.39
CA GLU A 57 -0.30 -1.11 -16.88
C GLU A 57 -1.26 -1.50 -15.74
N SER A 58 -2.08 -2.55 -15.92
CA SER A 58 -2.97 -3.04 -14.86
C SER A 58 -2.22 -3.53 -13.62
N ALA A 59 -1.10 -4.22 -13.79
CA ALA A 59 -0.28 -4.66 -12.67
C ALA A 59 0.35 -3.48 -11.92
N ARG A 60 0.71 -2.42 -12.64
CA ARG A 60 1.25 -1.20 -12.05
C ARG A 60 0.21 -0.45 -11.23
N GLU A 61 -1.00 -0.26 -11.76
CA GLU A 61 -2.11 0.38 -11.05
C GLU A 61 -2.45 -0.37 -9.75
N ALA A 62 -2.57 -1.70 -9.82
CA ALA A 62 -2.80 -2.53 -8.64
C ALA A 62 -1.67 -2.42 -7.60
N SER A 63 -0.42 -2.35 -8.05
CA SER A 63 0.75 -2.18 -7.18
C SER A 63 0.76 -0.79 -6.52
N GLU A 64 0.47 0.27 -7.25
CA GLU A 64 0.39 1.64 -6.72
C GLU A 64 -0.70 1.73 -5.64
N ARG A 65 -1.88 1.15 -5.90
CA ARG A 65 -2.98 1.09 -4.95
C ARG A 65 -2.60 0.33 -3.67
N LEU A 66 -1.95 -0.82 -3.81
CA LEU A 66 -1.46 -1.60 -2.67
C LEU A 66 -0.44 -0.81 -1.83
N HIS A 67 0.43 -0.03 -2.46
CA HIS A 67 1.37 0.84 -1.77
C HIS A 67 0.68 1.94 -0.97
N GLU A 68 -0.39 2.54 -1.49
CA GLU A 68 -1.20 3.54 -0.78
C GLU A 68 -1.84 2.94 0.47
N ILE A 69 -2.51 1.79 0.33
CA ILE A 69 -3.13 1.05 1.43
C ILE A 69 -2.08 0.73 2.51
N ASN A 70 -0.95 0.15 2.12
CA ASN A 70 0.12 -0.20 3.06
C ASN A 70 0.72 1.02 3.77
N ARG A 71 0.84 2.16 3.08
CA ARG A 71 1.29 3.42 3.68
C ARG A 71 0.30 3.89 4.74
N ALA A 72 -1.00 3.90 4.43
CA ALA A 72 -2.05 4.28 5.36
C ALA A 72 -2.01 3.38 6.61
N PHE A 73 -2.00 2.07 6.44
CA PHE A 73 -1.89 1.12 7.55
C PHE A 73 -0.61 1.27 8.35
N THR A 74 0.52 1.58 7.72
CA THR A 74 1.79 1.81 8.42
C THR A 74 1.71 3.02 9.34
N VAL A 75 1.11 4.12 8.87
CA VAL A 75 0.91 5.33 9.68
C VAL A 75 -0.02 5.03 10.86
N MET A 76 -1.17 4.41 10.61
CA MET A 76 -2.14 4.06 11.64
C MET A 76 -1.54 3.09 12.67
N SER A 77 -0.85 2.05 12.22
CA SER A 77 -0.18 1.08 13.08
C SER A 77 0.84 1.74 13.99
N ARG A 78 1.62 2.67 13.47
CA ARG A 78 2.60 3.41 14.26
C ARG A 78 1.93 4.28 15.33
N ASP A 79 0.86 5.00 14.94
CA ASP A 79 0.14 5.87 15.86
C ASP A 79 -0.52 5.07 16.99
N ILE A 80 -1.16 3.96 16.66
CA ILE A 80 -1.83 3.10 17.64
C ILE A 80 -0.83 2.43 18.58
N ARG A 81 0.29 1.91 18.05
CA ARG A 81 1.33 1.27 18.89
C ARG A 81 2.07 2.24 19.79
N GLN A 82 2.04 3.53 19.48
CA GLN A 82 2.67 4.58 20.27
C GLN A 82 1.68 5.31 21.19
N ILE A 83 0.51 4.75 21.44
CA ILE A 83 -0.46 5.30 22.40
C ILE A 83 0.24 5.52 23.73
N ALA A 84 0.03 6.72 24.29
CA ALA A 84 0.47 7.10 25.63
C ALA A 84 -0.76 7.36 26.49
N ASN A 85 -0.80 6.80 27.70
CA ASN A 85 -1.90 7.02 28.64
C ASN A 85 -1.80 8.42 29.26
N ARG A 86 -1.96 9.45 28.41
CA ARG A 86 -1.92 10.85 28.80
C ARG A 86 -3.24 11.53 28.38
N PRO A 87 -4.15 11.77 29.33
CA PRO A 87 -5.34 12.57 29.11
C PRO A 87 -4.98 13.99 28.65
N VAL A 88 -5.89 14.63 27.96
CA VAL A 88 -5.71 15.99 27.42
C VAL A 88 -6.86 16.88 27.83
N VAL A 89 -6.61 18.18 27.89
CA VAL A 89 -7.68 19.18 28.04
C VAL A 89 -8.21 19.54 26.63
N ASP A 90 -9.51 19.40 26.44
CA ASP A 90 -10.17 19.73 25.18
C ASP A 90 -10.45 21.24 25.04
N GLU A 91 -11.06 21.63 23.91
CA GLU A 91 -11.42 23.02 23.61
C GLU A 91 -12.47 23.64 24.56
N PHE A 92 -13.17 22.82 25.32
CA PHE A 92 -14.17 23.21 26.32
C PHE A 92 -13.59 23.23 27.74
N GLY A 93 -12.30 22.99 27.90
CA GLY A 93 -11.63 22.91 29.20
C GLY A 93 -11.91 21.61 29.95
N GLN A 94 -12.50 20.61 29.28
CA GLN A 94 -12.81 19.31 29.89
C GLN A 94 -11.66 18.33 29.69
N LEU A 95 -11.50 17.45 30.66
CA LEU A 95 -10.49 16.41 30.61
C LEU A 95 -10.99 15.26 29.72
N ALA A 96 -10.29 15.01 28.60
CA ALA A 96 -10.56 13.94 27.68
C ALA A 96 -9.57 12.79 27.86
N SER A 97 -10.06 11.54 27.81
CA SER A 97 -9.22 10.34 27.92
C SER A 97 -8.16 10.26 26.82
N ALA A 98 -7.09 9.53 27.12
CA ALA A 98 -5.99 9.31 26.18
C ALA A 98 -6.44 8.66 24.87
N VAL A 99 -7.44 7.76 24.95
CA VAL A 99 -8.08 7.11 23.78
C VAL A 99 -9.58 7.30 23.89
N SER A 100 -10.22 7.61 22.78
CA SER A 100 -11.67 7.59 22.63
C SER A 100 -12.02 7.24 21.19
N GLY A 101 -13.18 6.60 20.98
CA GLY A 101 -13.62 6.24 19.63
C GLY A 101 -14.93 5.51 19.60
N GLY A 102 -15.35 5.16 18.38
CA GLY A 102 -16.58 4.46 18.07
C GLY A 102 -17.66 5.34 17.41
N PRO A 103 -18.79 4.76 17.01
CA PRO A 103 -19.86 5.44 16.29
C PRO A 103 -20.48 6.63 17.05
N LEU A 104 -20.45 6.59 18.38
CA LEU A 104 -21.00 7.67 19.23
C LEU A 104 -19.97 8.75 19.55
N ALA A 105 -18.71 8.56 19.16
CA ALA A 105 -17.65 9.54 19.37
C ALA A 105 -17.67 10.59 18.25
N ARG A 106 -17.03 11.73 18.50
CA ARG A 106 -16.84 12.77 17.49
C ARG A 106 -16.02 12.28 16.27
N ASP A 107 -15.03 11.44 16.53
CA ASP A 107 -14.20 10.79 15.51
C ASP A 107 -14.17 9.28 15.79
N PRO A 108 -14.17 8.43 14.76
CA PRO A 108 -14.10 6.97 14.92
C PRO A 108 -12.95 6.48 15.81
N LEU A 109 -11.81 7.17 15.78
CA LEU A 109 -10.70 6.96 16.70
C LEU A 109 -9.97 8.28 16.97
N ARG A 110 -9.74 8.58 18.25
CA ARG A 110 -8.92 9.69 18.71
C ARG A 110 -7.98 9.19 19.79
N LEU A 111 -6.69 9.55 19.71
CA LEU A 111 -5.68 9.04 20.63
C LEU A 111 -4.58 10.07 20.93
N THR A 112 -3.96 9.94 22.10
CA THR A 112 -2.70 10.60 22.42
C THR A 112 -1.57 9.62 22.14
N ARG A 113 -0.58 10.04 21.35
CA ARG A 113 0.58 9.21 21.04
C ARG A 113 1.88 9.86 21.48
N SER A 114 2.89 9.05 21.71
CA SER A 114 4.29 9.45 21.89
C SER A 114 5.05 9.48 20.55
N GLY A 115 6.34 9.79 20.62
CA GLY A 115 7.24 9.68 19.47
C GLY A 115 7.13 10.80 18.43
N TRP A 116 6.57 11.94 18.79
CA TRP A 116 6.64 13.15 17.96
C TRP A 116 8.05 13.75 18.05
N HIS A 117 8.92 13.31 17.15
CA HIS A 117 10.32 13.73 17.17
C HIS A 117 10.46 15.25 17.02
N ASN A 118 11.23 15.85 17.91
CA ASN A 118 11.49 17.29 17.94
C ASN A 118 12.89 17.59 17.37
N SER A 119 13.02 17.56 16.05
CA SER A 119 14.28 17.81 15.34
C SER A 119 14.74 19.27 15.43
N THR A 120 13.81 20.20 15.68
CA THR A 120 14.08 21.64 15.71
C THR A 120 14.35 22.19 17.10
N GLY A 121 14.24 21.36 18.17
CA GLY A 121 14.37 21.79 19.54
C GLY A 121 13.29 22.81 19.98
N ALA A 122 12.17 22.86 19.28
CA ALA A 122 11.07 23.76 19.61
C ALA A 122 10.51 23.44 21.02
N PRO A 123 10.03 24.41 21.79
CA PRO A 123 9.44 24.22 23.11
C PRO A 123 8.05 23.58 23.01
N ARG A 124 7.98 22.30 22.64
CA ARG A 124 6.74 21.54 22.50
C ARG A 124 6.88 20.13 23.10
N SER A 125 5.77 19.52 23.44
CA SER A 125 5.72 18.14 23.89
C SER A 125 6.19 17.16 22.79
N THR A 126 6.74 16.02 23.21
CA THR A 126 6.97 14.84 22.35
C THR A 126 5.70 14.01 22.15
N LEU A 127 4.62 14.37 22.86
CA LEU A 127 3.30 13.79 22.71
C LEU A 127 2.50 14.57 21.69
N GLN A 128 1.60 13.88 20.99
CA GLN A 128 0.74 14.44 19.94
C GLN A 128 -0.66 13.88 20.06
N ARG A 129 -1.67 14.72 19.90
CA ARG A 129 -3.06 14.29 19.75
C ARG A 129 -3.35 14.05 18.28
N VAL A 130 -3.92 12.89 17.97
CA VAL A 130 -4.27 12.46 16.60
C VAL A 130 -5.71 11.95 16.61
N ALA A 131 -6.44 12.20 15.53
CA ALA A 131 -7.73 11.57 15.28
C ALA A 131 -7.78 11.02 13.85
N TYR A 132 -8.65 10.05 13.65
CA TYR A 132 -8.97 9.47 12.36
C TYR A 132 -10.43 9.71 12.06
N ARG A 133 -10.72 10.12 10.84
CA ARG A 133 -12.07 10.42 10.36
C ARG A 133 -12.24 9.90 8.95
N LEU A 134 -13.43 9.44 8.64
CA LEU A 134 -13.86 9.16 7.28
C LEU A 134 -14.79 10.29 6.84
N GLU A 135 -14.42 11.01 5.79
CA GLU A 135 -15.19 12.12 5.24
C GLU A 135 -15.12 12.10 3.73
N GLU A 136 -16.26 12.15 3.05
CA GLU A 136 -16.36 12.11 1.58
C GLU A 136 -15.60 10.94 0.91
N GLY A 137 -15.57 9.77 1.56
CA GLY A 137 -14.82 8.60 1.05
C GLY A 137 -13.31 8.69 1.24
N GLN A 138 -12.82 9.67 2.00
CA GLN A 138 -11.40 9.83 2.30
C GLN A 138 -11.11 9.49 3.77
N LEU A 139 -10.10 8.67 3.99
CA LEU A 139 -9.55 8.43 5.32
C LEU A 139 -8.61 9.59 5.68
N LEU A 140 -9.06 10.43 6.59
CA LEU A 140 -8.32 11.59 7.08
C LEU A 140 -7.61 11.27 8.39
N ARG A 141 -6.36 11.71 8.49
CA ARG A 141 -5.61 11.80 9.75
C ARG A 141 -5.52 13.25 10.19
N LEU A 142 -6.13 13.54 11.33
CA LEU A 142 -6.15 14.86 11.94
C LEU A 142 -5.05 14.94 13.00
N THR A 143 -4.19 15.93 12.88
CA THR A 143 -3.06 16.14 13.78
C THR A 143 -3.22 17.47 14.49
N TYR A 144 -3.30 17.45 15.81
CA TYR A 144 -3.44 18.66 16.59
C TYR A 144 -2.05 19.25 16.91
N PRO A 145 -1.82 20.55 16.62
CA PRO A 145 -0.52 21.19 16.84
C PRO A 145 -0.18 21.37 18.34
N VAL A 146 -1.21 21.37 19.19
CA VAL A 146 -1.06 21.46 20.66
C VAL A 146 -1.80 20.32 21.31
N LEU A 147 -1.25 19.82 22.44
CA LEU A 147 -1.81 18.67 23.14
C LEU A 147 -3.05 19.08 23.95
N ASP A 148 -2.88 20.05 24.85
CA ASP A 148 -3.94 20.59 25.69
C ASP A 148 -4.45 21.89 25.02
N ARG A 149 -5.74 21.95 24.76
CA ARG A 149 -6.37 23.05 24.01
C ARG A 149 -7.20 23.89 24.95
N THR A 150 -6.92 25.17 25.01
CA THR A 150 -7.73 26.13 25.78
C THR A 150 -8.69 26.90 24.89
N THR A 151 -8.59 26.73 23.57
CA THR A 151 -9.44 27.35 22.56
C THR A 151 -9.63 26.36 21.39
N ALA A 152 -10.58 26.61 20.52
CA ALA A 152 -10.74 25.86 19.28
C ALA A 152 -9.49 26.02 18.41
N VAL A 153 -8.73 24.94 18.26
CA VAL A 153 -7.55 24.85 17.39
C VAL A 153 -7.89 23.85 16.29
N GLU A 154 -7.84 24.31 15.05
CA GLU A 154 -8.07 23.45 13.91
C GLU A 154 -6.92 22.45 13.77
N PRO A 155 -7.23 21.15 13.56
CA PRO A 155 -6.20 20.16 13.28
C PRO A 155 -5.64 20.33 11.88
N ILE A 156 -4.42 19.86 11.67
CA ILE A 156 -3.84 19.68 10.35
C ILE A 156 -4.39 18.38 9.79
N GLU A 157 -5.11 18.45 8.69
CA GLU A 157 -5.69 17.31 8.02
C GLU A 157 -4.73 16.73 6.97
N THR A 158 -4.64 15.42 6.91
CA THR A 158 -3.82 14.70 5.95
C THR A 158 -4.63 13.53 5.41
N VAL A 159 -4.86 13.49 4.11
CA VAL A 159 -5.47 12.33 3.45
C VAL A 159 -4.49 11.16 3.48
N LEU A 160 -4.90 10.05 4.04
CA LEU A 160 -4.12 8.81 4.10
C LEU A 160 -4.50 7.85 2.98
N LEU A 161 -5.78 7.77 2.66
CA LEU A 161 -6.32 6.85 1.67
C LEU A 161 -7.61 7.42 1.09
N ASP A 162 -7.73 7.34 -0.20
CA ASP A 162 -8.95 7.65 -0.95
C ASP A 162 -9.79 6.39 -1.16
N GLU A 163 -11.05 6.58 -1.61
CA GLU A 163 -11.97 5.50 -1.94
C GLU A 163 -12.17 4.51 -0.78
N VAL A 164 -12.57 5.01 0.37
CA VAL A 164 -12.90 4.24 1.56
C VAL A 164 -14.40 4.26 1.79
N ASP A 165 -15.03 3.09 1.85
CA ASP A 165 -16.47 2.96 2.10
C ASP A 165 -16.80 3.08 3.58
N THR A 166 -16.08 2.32 4.44
CA THR A 166 -16.30 2.31 5.89
C THR A 166 -15.01 2.26 6.68
N LEU A 167 -15.03 2.86 7.87
CA LEU A 167 -13.97 2.79 8.86
C LEU A 167 -14.59 2.53 10.23
N GLU A 168 -14.30 1.39 10.82
CA GLU A 168 -14.83 0.97 12.10
C GLU A 168 -13.70 0.60 13.06
N PHE A 169 -13.92 0.87 14.34
CA PHE A 169 -13.03 0.44 15.41
C PHE A 169 -13.83 -0.29 16.47
N ARG A 170 -13.22 -1.32 17.03
CA ARG A 170 -13.71 -2.03 18.23
C ARG A 170 -12.61 -2.09 19.26
N PHE A 171 -13.00 -2.10 20.50
CA PHE A 171 -12.11 -1.94 21.64
C PHE A 171 -12.27 -3.11 22.59
N LEU A 172 -11.16 -3.73 22.98
CA LEU A 172 -11.15 -4.78 23.99
C LEU A 172 -10.72 -4.18 25.33
N PRO A 173 -11.56 -4.27 26.37
CA PRO A 173 -11.25 -3.66 27.68
C PRO A 173 -10.01 -4.25 28.34
N THR A 174 -9.92 -5.56 28.42
CA THR A 174 -8.80 -6.28 29.07
C THR A 174 -8.25 -7.38 28.18
N ILE A 175 -6.96 -7.65 28.29
CA ILE A 175 -6.31 -8.68 27.48
C ILE A 175 -6.81 -10.10 27.81
N ASN A 176 -7.29 -10.30 29.03
CA ASN A 176 -7.84 -11.59 29.46
C ASN A 176 -9.15 -11.95 28.73
N ASP A 177 -9.84 -10.96 28.19
CA ASP A 177 -11.07 -11.12 27.41
C ASP A 177 -10.79 -11.43 25.93
N LEU A 178 -9.51 -11.51 25.56
CA LEU A 178 -9.13 -11.93 24.20
C LEU A 178 -9.24 -13.46 24.10
N GLU A 179 -10.37 -13.90 23.62
CA GLU A 179 -10.64 -15.31 23.38
C GLU A 179 -10.57 -15.65 21.89
N VAL A 180 -10.12 -16.86 21.60
CA VAL A 180 -10.10 -17.42 20.25
C VAL A 180 -11.02 -18.63 20.24
N ASP A 181 -11.94 -18.67 19.31
CA ASP A 181 -12.87 -19.78 19.19
C ASP A 181 -12.19 -21.07 18.67
N ARG A 182 -12.96 -22.16 18.59
CA ARG A 182 -12.46 -23.45 18.11
C ARG A 182 -11.98 -23.43 16.65
N ASN A 183 -12.40 -22.44 15.86
CA ASN A 183 -12.03 -22.23 14.47
C ASN A 183 -10.84 -21.26 14.33
N GLN A 184 -10.17 -20.90 15.43
CA GLN A 184 -9.11 -19.90 15.51
C GLN A 184 -9.55 -18.48 15.11
N ALA A 185 -10.85 -18.20 15.13
CA ALA A 185 -11.38 -16.87 14.95
C ALA A 185 -11.44 -16.12 16.30
N ILE A 186 -11.22 -14.82 16.27
CA ILE A 186 -11.30 -13.97 17.47
C ILE A 186 -12.74 -13.89 17.90
N ASP A 187 -13.02 -14.25 19.17
CA ASP A 187 -14.34 -14.10 19.77
C ASP A 187 -14.58 -12.63 20.14
N ARG A 188 -15.64 -12.07 19.59
CA ARG A 188 -15.95 -10.64 19.72
C ARG A 188 -16.98 -10.31 20.78
N ARG A 189 -17.38 -11.25 21.64
CA ARG A 189 -18.43 -11.06 22.66
C ARG A 189 -18.10 -9.95 23.67
N PHE A 190 -16.81 -9.77 23.99
CA PHE A 190 -16.36 -8.78 24.97
C PHE A 190 -15.86 -7.48 24.32
N TRP A 191 -15.90 -7.39 22.99
CA TRP A 191 -15.48 -6.21 22.26
C TRP A 191 -16.55 -5.12 22.30
N GLN A 192 -16.12 -3.90 22.59
CA GLN A 192 -16.99 -2.73 22.64
C GLN A 192 -16.87 -1.92 21.36
N GLU A 193 -17.99 -1.45 20.85
CA GLU A 193 -18.02 -0.57 19.67
C GLU A 193 -17.65 0.88 20.01
N ASN A 194 -17.87 1.28 21.26
CA ASN A 194 -17.60 2.63 21.72
C ASN A 194 -16.60 2.60 22.89
N TRP A 195 -15.63 3.48 22.85
CA TRP A 195 -14.68 3.72 23.93
C TRP A 195 -14.77 5.18 24.36
N LEU A 196 -15.72 5.45 25.23
CA LEU A 196 -16.04 6.79 25.71
C LEU A 196 -16.04 6.80 27.25
N ALA A 197 -15.55 7.89 27.83
CA ALA A 197 -15.78 8.15 29.26
C ALA A 197 -17.27 8.40 29.45
N GLU A 198 -17.87 7.82 30.48
CA GLU A 198 -19.27 8.08 30.83
C GLU A 198 -19.44 9.57 31.14
N VAL A 199 -20.31 10.22 30.37
CA VAL A 199 -20.63 11.62 30.56
C VAL A 199 -21.54 11.73 31.78
N GLY A 200 -21.06 12.30 32.86
CA GLY A 200 -21.93 12.70 33.99
C GLY A 200 -21.49 12.34 35.40
N PHE A 201 -20.53 11.49 35.60
CA PHE A 201 -20.02 11.18 36.92
C PHE A 201 -18.50 11.37 37.00
N THR A 202 -18.09 12.47 37.63
CA THR A 202 -16.72 12.75 38.02
C THR A 202 -15.65 12.43 36.95
N ASN A 203 -14.70 13.31 36.74
CA ASN A 203 -13.44 13.23 35.97
C ASN A 203 -12.80 11.83 35.84
N GLN A 204 -13.61 10.80 35.62
CA GLN A 204 -13.13 9.42 35.54
C GLN A 204 -12.57 9.19 34.14
N LEU A 205 -11.26 9.35 34.07
CA LEU A 205 -10.52 9.02 32.89
C LEU A 205 -10.54 7.49 32.71
N ILE A 206 -10.94 7.07 31.53
CA ILE A 206 -10.81 5.66 31.17
C ILE A 206 -9.37 5.41 30.66
N THR A 207 -8.80 4.30 31.11
CA THR A 207 -7.52 3.80 30.59
C THR A 207 -7.66 3.44 29.13
N PRO A 208 -6.57 3.46 28.35
CA PRO A 208 -6.61 2.91 26.98
C PRO A 208 -7.07 1.45 26.97
N PRO A 209 -7.75 0.98 25.90
CA PRO A 209 -8.15 -0.41 25.77
C PRO A 209 -6.93 -1.33 25.66
N ALA A 210 -7.08 -2.60 26.01
CA ALA A 210 -6.02 -3.59 25.88
C ALA A 210 -5.73 -3.98 24.42
N ALA A 211 -6.76 -3.90 23.56
CA ALA A 211 -6.58 -4.08 22.13
C ALA A 211 -7.58 -3.21 21.34
N ILE A 212 -7.22 -2.88 20.11
CA ILE A 212 -8.05 -2.17 19.14
C ILE A 212 -8.10 -3.02 17.87
N GLU A 213 -9.29 -3.37 17.44
CA GLU A 213 -9.55 -3.91 16.12
C GLU A 213 -9.94 -2.76 15.18
N MET A 214 -9.31 -2.69 14.05
CA MET A 214 -9.65 -1.75 12.98
C MET A 214 -10.18 -2.54 11.80
N ARG A 215 -11.30 -2.12 11.26
CA ARG A 215 -11.91 -2.64 10.05
C ARG A 215 -12.10 -1.49 9.07
N ILE A 216 -11.62 -1.68 7.87
CA ILE A 216 -11.77 -0.76 6.76
C ILE A 216 -12.31 -1.49 5.55
N THR A 217 -13.33 -0.96 4.90
CA THR A 217 -13.88 -1.52 3.66
C THR A 217 -13.51 -0.62 2.50
N LEU A 218 -12.97 -1.23 1.46
CA LEU A 218 -12.57 -0.57 0.21
C LEU A 218 -13.37 -1.18 -0.94
N PRO A 219 -13.80 -0.40 -1.95
CA PRO A 219 -14.59 -0.90 -3.07
C PRO A 219 -13.81 -1.90 -3.95
N ASP A 220 -12.50 -1.75 -4.01
CA ASP A 220 -11.59 -2.54 -4.84
C ASP A 220 -10.95 -3.74 -4.12
N TRP A 221 -10.78 -3.69 -2.79
CA TRP A 221 -10.09 -4.71 -1.98
C TRP A 221 -11.01 -5.40 -0.97
N GLY A 222 -12.26 -4.93 -0.80
CA GLY A 222 -13.18 -5.46 0.19
C GLY A 222 -12.80 -5.07 1.61
N GLU A 223 -13.14 -5.93 2.57
CA GLU A 223 -12.92 -5.69 4.00
C GLU A 223 -11.52 -6.12 4.42
N LEU A 224 -10.81 -5.21 5.06
CA LEU A 224 -9.47 -5.42 5.63
C LEU A 224 -9.53 -5.22 7.14
N GLU A 225 -9.09 -6.22 7.89
CA GLU A 225 -9.05 -6.19 9.36
C GLU A 225 -7.62 -6.11 9.87
N ARG A 226 -7.43 -5.37 10.97
CA ARG A 226 -6.16 -5.31 11.70
C ARG A 226 -6.41 -5.29 13.21
N LEU A 227 -5.69 -6.12 13.93
CA LEU A 227 -5.67 -6.16 15.38
C LEU A 227 -4.40 -5.53 15.93
N TYR A 228 -4.55 -4.62 16.87
CA TYR A 228 -3.48 -3.97 17.59
C TYR A 228 -3.61 -4.27 19.08
N VAL A 229 -2.66 -4.99 19.63
CA VAL A 229 -2.56 -5.21 21.08
C VAL A 229 -1.73 -4.07 21.67
N MET A 230 -2.25 -3.47 22.73
CA MET A 230 -1.59 -2.35 23.41
C MET A 230 -0.61 -2.86 24.47
N PRO A 231 0.46 -2.09 24.79
CA PRO A 231 1.24 -2.35 25.97
C PRO A 231 0.36 -2.21 27.23
N ALA A 232 0.68 -2.94 28.28
CA ALA A 232 0.00 -2.76 29.55
C ALA A 232 0.29 -1.34 30.08
N PHE A 233 -0.77 -0.62 30.43
CA PHE A 233 -0.68 0.68 31.07
C PHE A 233 -0.88 0.45 32.58
N GLU A 234 0.20 0.64 33.35
CA GLU A 234 0.16 0.67 34.80
C GLU A 234 -0.31 2.02 35.34
#